data_d5dc539c2034e1960d946fca90ab9d12
#
_entry.id   d5dc539c2034e1960d946fca90ab9d12
#
_cell.length_a   1.000
_cell.length_b   1.000
_cell.length_c   1.000
_cell.angle_alpha   90.00
_cell.angle_beta   90.00
_cell.angle_gamma   90.00
#
_symmetry.space_group_name_H-M   'P 1'
#
loop_
_entity.id
_entity.type
_entity.pdbx_description
1 polymer ?
#
loop_
_entity_poly.entity_id
_entity_poly.type
_entity_poly.pdbx_seq_one_letter_code
_entity_poly.pdbx_strand_id
1 'polypeptide(L)'
;LKQYWNTELKISPLTVLADPNRLVSILNGGNGGLHPDAAYIYKKQLEESDIILLSKSDVLKREETAVLRQRLSDAFPGATVLSASAQTGEGMDKWIEAVMSRQDAGKRLLEIDYDTYAHGEAVLGWLNGTLQLHGVSDDWDDFLKTLMKGFAVKFDEAGCAVGHVKVIAENGKRFAVGNLTGKQDTLSLRGSAGAGEDLKLIINARVETTPELLDQMVREVLIGMIDGKYEEEVVAWRFLQPGRPNPTHRFVEIVKS
;
A
#
# COMPACT_ATOMS: atom_id res chain seq x y z
N LEU A 1 -11.59 -7.01 20.84
CA LEU A 1 -11.62 -8.47 20.65
C LEU A 1 -11.21 -9.20 21.92
N LYS A 2 -10.01 -9.02 22.47
CA LYS A 2 -9.53 -9.72 23.68
C LYS A 2 -10.50 -9.62 24.86
N GLN A 3 -11.16 -8.49 25.09
CA GLN A 3 -12.04 -8.29 26.22
C GLN A 3 -13.38 -9.04 26.11
N TYR A 4 -13.92 -9.16 24.89
CA TYR A 4 -15.27 -9.68 24.71
C TYR A 4 -15.33 -11.05 24.02
N TRP A 5 -14.24 -11.48 23.36
CA TRP A 5 -14.21 -12.65 22.49
C TRP A 5 -13.01 -13.58 22.75
N ASN A 6 -12.37 -13.47 23.91
CA ASN A 6 -11.17 -14.24 24.25
C ASN A 6 -11.40 -15.77 24.31
N THR A 7 -12.63 -16.21 24.48
CA THR A 7 -13.00 -17.63 24.49
C THR A 7 -13.22 -18.22 23.08
N GLU A 8 -13.54 -17.37 22.11
CA GLU A 8 -13.92 -17.78 20.76
C GLU A 8 -12.84 -17.42 19.73
N LEU A 9 -12.07 -16.36 19.97
CA LEU A 9 -11.09 -15.84 19.03
C LEU A 9 -9.70 -15.80 19.65
N LYS A 10 -8.72 -16.33 18.91
CA LYS A 10 -7.30 -16.13 19.19
C LYS A 10 -6.80 -14.97 18.34
N ILE A 11 -6.22 -13.97 18.98
CA ILE A 11 -5.66 -12.81 18.28
C ILE A 11 -4.21 -13.11 17.94
N SER A 12 -3.92 -13.14 16.65
CA SER A 12 -2.58 -13.28 16.13
C SER A 12 -1.76 -11.99 16.28
N PRO A 13 -0.41 -12.07 16.28
CA PRO A 13 0.46 -10.93 16.35
C PRO A 13 0.20 -9.90 15.24
N LEU A 14 0.18 -8.62 15.59
CA LEU A 14 0.11 -7.54 14.62
C LEU A 14 1.38 -7.52 13.78
N THR A 15 1.27 -7.80 12.49
CA THR A 15 2.38 -7.70 11.55
C THR A 15 2.32 -6.41 10.76
N VAL A 16 3.40 -5.63 10.81
CA VAL A 16 3.58 -4.44 9.96
C VAL A 16 4.61 -4.73 8.88
N LEU A 17 4.23 -4.51 7.63
CA LEU A 17 5.12 -4.69 6.49
C LEU A 17 5.96 -3.43 6.29
N ALA A 18 7.29 -3.59 6.29
CA ALA A 18 8.25 -2.51 6.06
C ALA A 18 8.85 -2.62 4.65
N ASP A 19 8.62 -1.60 3.82
CA ASP A 19 9.25 -1.49 2.50
C ASP A 19 10.69 -0.99 2.65
N PRO A 20 11.71 -1.71 2.16
CA PRO A 20 13.10 -1.33 2.32
C PRO A 20 13.42 0.05 1.74
N ASN A 21 12.79 0.44 0.63
CA ASN A 21 13.05 1.72 -0.01
C ASN A 21 12.68 2.92 0.87
N ARG A 22 11.60 2.81 1.65
CA ARG A 22 11.17 3.86 2.59
C ARG A 22 11.88 3.76 3.93
N LEU A 23 12.13 2.52 4.36
CA LEU A 23 12.65 2.21 5.68
C LEU A 23 14.01 2.84 5.95
N VAL A 24 14.94 2.81 4.98
CA VAL A 24 16.28 3.41 5.14
C VAL A 24 16.21 4.88 5.50
N SER A 25 15.37 5.65 4.79
CA SER A 25 15.16 7.07 5.08
C SER A 25 14.53 7.27 6.46
N ILE A 26 13.50 6.51 6.81
CA ILE A 26 12.82 6.58 8.10
C ILE A 26 13.77 6.29 9.27
N LEU A 27 14.60 5.25 9.16
CA LEU A 27 15.59 4.89 10.19
C LEU A 27 16.73 5.91 10.32
N ASN A 28 16.94 6.74 9.29
CA ASN A 28 17.88 7.87 9.31
C ASN A 28 17.22 9.19 9.77
N GLY A 29 15.99 9.16 10.27
CA GLY A 29 15.27 10.35 10.72
C GLY A 29 14.54 11.11 9.62
N GLY A 30 14.57 10.64 8.37
CA GLY A 30 13.81 11.19 7.25
C GLY A 30 12.35 10.77 7.24
N ASN A 31 11.65 11.13 6.17
CA ASN A 31 10.22 10.85 6.00
C ASN A 31 9.90 9.73 4.97
N GLY A 32 10.91 9.12 4.35
CA GLY A 32 10.70 8.03 3.37
C GLY A 32 9.98 8.48 2.10
N GLY A 33 10.05 9.76 1.74
CA GLY A 33 9.30 10.34 0.61
C GLY A 33 7.80 10.52 0.89
N LEU A 34 7.40 10.50 2.16
CA LEU A 34 6.04 10.75 2.62
C LEU A 34 5.91 12.18 3.19
N HIS A 35 4.69 12.69 3.26
CA HIS A 35 4.40 13.86 4.10
C HIS A 35 4.85 13.57 5.56
N PRO A 36 5.35 14.56 6.32
CA PRO A 36 5.81 14.35 7.70
C PRO A 36 4.81 13.61 8.60
N ASP A 37 3.52 13.97 8.50
CA ASP A 37 2.47 13.33 9.31
C ASP A 37 2.17 11.89 8.86
N ALA A 38 2.27 11.59 7.56
CA ALA A 38 2.19 10.23 7.06
C ALA A 38 3.42 9.38 7.49
N ALA A 39 4.60 10.00 7.58
CA ALA A 39 5.79 9.37 8.13
C ALA A 39 5.65 9.11 9.64
N TYR A 40 4.98 10.01 10.37
CA TYR A 40 4.61 9.79 11.77
C TYR A 40 3.74 8.55 11.94
N ILE A 41 2.67 8.41 11.12
CA ILE A 41 1.82 7.22 11.12
C ILE A 41 2.65 5.95 10.88
N TYR A 42 3.51 5.96 9.87
CA TYR A 42 4.36 4.81 9.55
C TYR A 42 5.25 4.39 10.72
N LYS A 43 5.88 5.36 11.41
CA LYS A 43 6.69 5.10 12.61
C LYS A 43 5.83 4.52 13.73
N LYS A 44 4.64 5.07 13.97
CA LYS A 44 3.72 4.58 15.01
C LYS A 44 3.26 3.14 14.73
N GLN A 45 3.00 2.79 13.49
CA GLN A 45 2.69 1.40 13.11
C GLN A 45 3.85 0.45 13.41
N LEU A 46 5.10 0.86 13.12
CA LEU A 46 6.28 0.06 13.49
C LEU A 46 6.45 -0.08 15.01
N GLU A 47 6.23 0.99 15.77
CA GLU A 47 6.27 0.98 17.24
C GLU A 47 5.22 0.05 17.86
N GLU A 48 4.02 -0.04 17.25
CA GLU A 48 2.91 -0.88 17.73
C GLU A 48 3.07 -2.35 17.37
N SER A 49 3.83 -2.65 16.32
CA SER A 49 3.89 -4.00 15.76
C SER A 49 4.45 -5.05 16.72
N ASP A 50 3.84 -6.24 16.75
CA ASP A 50 4.42 -7.44 17.37
C ASP A 50 5.46 -8.10 16.45
N ILE A 51 5.24 -8.00 15.13
CA ILE A 51 6.15 -8.47 14.09
C ILE A 51 6.37 -7.35 13.07
N ILE A 52 7.63 -7.03 12.79
CA ILE A 52 8.01 -6.22 11.64
C ILE A 52 8.48 -7.15 10.54
N LEU A 53 7.77 -7.19 9.42
CA LEU A 53 8.14 -7.97 8.26
C LEU A 53 8.83 -7.08 7.22
N LEU A 54 10.16 -7.16 7.10
CA LEU A 54 10.89 -6.53 6.03
C LEU A 54 10.47 -7.20 4.71
N SER A 55 9.59 -6.53 3.98
CA SER A 55 9.01 -7.02 2.73
C SER A 55 9.94 -6.83 1.56
N LYS A 56 9.64 -7.46 0.40
CA LYS A 56 10.43 -7.33 -0.83
C LYS A 56 11.91 -7.63 -0.63
N SER A 57 12.25 -8.66 0.17
CA SER A 57 13.64 -9.03 0.43
C SER A 57 14.40 -9.47 -0.83
N ASP A 58 13.69 -9.84 -1.89
CA ASP A 58 14.23 -10.19 -3.21
C ASP A 58 14.89 -9.02 -3.96
N VAL A 59 14.59 -7.76 -3.62
CA VAL A 59 15.21 -6.58 -4.24
C VAL A 59 16.51 -6.16 -3.52
N LEU A 60 16.84 -6.80 -2.41
CA LEU A 60 18.01 -6.51 -1.58
C LEU A 60 19.05 -7.61 -1.70
N LYS A 61 20.31 -7.24 -1.53
CA LYS A 61 21.36 -8.24 -1.28
C LYS A 61 21.20 -8.83 0.13
N ARG A 62 21.73 -10.04 0.32
CA ARG A 62 21.63 -10.75 1.61
C ARG A 62 22.23 -9.94 2.77
N GLU A 63 23.35 -9.26 2.51
CA GLU A 63 24.05 -8.40 3.48
C GLU A 63 23.20 -7.17 3.83
N GLU A 64 22.58 -6.55 2.85
CA GLU A 64 21.70 -5.39 3.05
C GLU A 64 20.46 -5.77 3.87
N THR A 65 19.88 -6.95 3.56
CA THR A 65 18.76 -7.50 4.34
C THR A 65 19.15 -7.73 5.79
N ALA A 66 20.34 -8.29 6.05
CA ALA A 66 20.83 -8.54 7.40
C ALA A 66 21.05 -7.23 8.17
N VAL A 67 21.67 -6.23 7.54
CA VAL A 67 21.89 -4.91 8.14
C VAL A 67 20.56 -4.22 8.49
N LEU A 68 19.59 -4.22 7.56
CA LEU A 68 18.29 -3.59 7.81
C LEU A 68 17.51 -4.30 8.91
N ARG A 69 17.55 -5.64 8.96
CA ARG A 69 16.93 -6.41 10.04
C ARG A 69 17.54 -6.06 11.40
N GLN A 70 18.86 -5.95 11.48
CA GLN A 70 19.55 -5.57 12.72
C GLN A 70 19.12 -4.16 13.15
N ARG A 71 19.14 -3.19 12.24
CA ARG A 71 18.71 -1.81 12.52
C ARG A 71 17.26 -1.73 13.00
N LEU A 72 16.36 -2.53 12.41
CA LEU A 72 14.99 -2.63 12.87
C LEU A 72 14.90 -3.22 14.28
N SER A 73 15.65 -4.27 14.56
CA SER A 73 15.67 -4.88 15.90
C SER A 73 16.21 -3.91 16.97
N ASP A 74 17.20 -3.10 16.62
CA ASP A 74 17.75 -2.09 17.52
C ASP A 74 16.77 -0.92 17.74
N ALA A 75 16.10 -0.48 16.68
CA ALA A 75 15.14 0.62 16.76
C ALA A 75 13.81 0.22 17.42
N PHE A 76 13.39 -1.04 17.27
CA PHE A 76 12.12 -1.58 17.77
C PHE A 76 12.31 -2.88 18.56
N PRO A 77 12.99 -2.84 19.74
CA PRO A 77 13.43 -4.04 20.47
C PRO A 77 12.27 -4.91 20.99
N GLY A 78 11.07 -4.37 20.98
CA GLY A 78 9.89 -5.15 21.36
C GLY A 78 9.26 -5.96 20.22
N ALA A 79 9.63 -5.74 18.95
CA ALA A 79 9.10 -6.44 17.79
C ALA A 79 10.00 -7.61 17.38
N THR A 80 9.39 -8.68 16.87
CA THR A 80 10.14 -9.72 16.17
C THR A 80 10.37 -9.28 14.73
N VAL A 81 11.61 -9.18 14.29
CA VAL A 81 11.94 -8.76 12.92
C VAL A 81 12.18 -9.97 12.02
N LEU A 82 11.33 -10.10 11.00
CA LEU A 82 11.44 -11.12 9.96
C LEU A 82 11.66 -10.44 8.59
N SER A 83 12.09 -11.21 7.61
CA SER A 83 12.18 -10.77 6.22
C SER A 83 11.51 -11.77 5.30
N ALA A 84 10.80 -11.29 4.29
CA ALA A 84 10.13 -12.14 3.31
C ALA A 84 10.00 -11.45 1.95
N SER A 85 9.85 -12.26 0.93
CA SER A 85 9.44 -11.86 -0.41
C SER A 85 8.15 -12.58 -0.79
N ALA A 86 7.08 -11.84 -0.99
CA ALA A 86 5.84 -12.40 -1.53
C ALA A 86 6.00 -12.83 -3.01
N GLN A 87 7.04 -12.33 -3.69
CA GLN A 87 7.33 -12.68 -5.07
C GLN A 87 7.96 -14.05 -5.21
N THR A 88 8.94 -14.37 -4.36
CA THR A 88 9.71 -15.61 -4.43
C THR A 88 9.20 -16.66 -3.45
N GLY A 89 8.40 -16.26 -2.47
CA GLY A 89 7.99 -17.11 -1.35
C GLY A 89 9.04 -17.20 -0.23
N GLU A 90 10.24 -16.68 -0.41
CA GLU A 90 11.29 -16.74 0.60
C GLU A 90 10.85 -16.08 1.90
N GLY A 91 10.99 -16.75 3.04
CA GLY A 91 10.65 -16.27 4.36
C GLY A 91 9.17 -16.26 4.71
N MET A 92 8.26 -16.57 3.76
CA MET A 92 6.82 -16.58 3.99
C MET A 92 6.41 -17.65 5.01
N ASP A 93 6.99 -18.86 4.92
CA ASP A 93 6.68 -19.94 5.87
C ASP A 93 7.01 -19.55 7.31
N LYS A 94 8.17 -18.92 7.53
CA LYS A 94 8.59 -18.45 8.86
C LYS A 94 7.66 -17.37 9.42
N TRP A 95 7.19 -16.48 8.55
CA TRP A 95 6.21 -15.46 8.95
C TRP A 95 4.86 -16.11 9.30
N ILE A 96 4.35 -17.01 8.46
CA ILE A 96 3.10 -17.74 8.71
C ILE A 96 3.19 -18.52 10.03
N GLU A 97 4.29 -19.25 10.25
CA GLU A 97 4.53 -19.95 11.50
C GLU A 97 4.49 -19.01 12.71
N ALA A 98 5.19 -17.86 12.63
CA ALA A 98 5.19 -16.88 13.71
C ALA A 98 3.79 -16.29 13.99
N VAL A 99 2.98 -16.06 12.95
CA VAL A 99 1.60 -15.55 13.09
C VAL A 99 0.68 -16.60 13.68
N MET A 100 0.83 -17.86 13.28
CA MET A 100 -0.07 -18.94 13.69
C MET A 100 0.27 -19.54 15.06
N SER A 101 1.55 -19.56 15.45
CA SER A 101 2.01 -20.17 16.70
C SER A 101 1.98 -19.24 17.90
N ARG A 102 2.15 -17.94 17.72
CA ARG A 102 2.22 -16.97 18.82
C ARG A 102 0.83 -16.60 19.32
N GLN A 103 0.71 -16.50 20.64
CA GLN A 103 -0.53 -16.10 21.34
C GLN A 103 -0.35 -14.79 22.13
N ASP A 104 0.75 -14.09 21.91
CA ASP A 104 1.18 -12.95 22.70
C ASP A 104 1.00 -11.61 21.96
N ALA A 105 -0.09 -11.50 21.20
CA ALA A 105 -0.42 -10.33 20.40
C ALA A 105 -0.84 -9.09 21.22
N GLY A 106 -0.56 -7.89 20.70
CA GLY A 106 -1.06 -6.62 21.21
C GLY A 106 -0.56 -6.32 22.62
N LYS A 107 0.76 -6.35 22.81
CA LYS A 107 1.41 -6.06 24.09
C LYS A 107 1.73 -4.58 24.30
N ARG A 108 1.41 -3.73 23.32
CA ARG A 108 1.75 -2.32 23.36
C ARG A 108 0.51 -1.47 23.17
N LEU A 109 0.45 -0.42 23.96
CA LEU A 109 -0.46 0.70 23.78
C LEU A 109 0.41 1.89 23.43
N LEU A 110 0.12 2.51 22.30
CA LEU A 110 0.80 3.74 21.89
C LEU A 110 -0.02 4.95 22.30
N GLU A 111 0.65 5.97 22.73
CA GLU A 111 0.11 7.31 22.72
C GLU A 111 0.17 7.85 21.30
N ILE A 112 -1.00 8.05 20.70
CA ILE A 112 -1.15 8.57 19.36
C ILE A 112 -1.73 9.97 19.46
N ASP A 113 -1.06 10.93 18.83
CA ASP A 113 -1.68 12.21 18.55
C ASP A 113 -2.66 12.03 17.39
N TYR A 114 -3.94 12.00 17.73
CA TYR A 114 -5.01 11.78 16.76
C TYR A 114 -5.18 12.92 15.77
N ASP A 115 -4.74 14.13 16.08
CA ASP A 115 -4.82 15.25 15.15
C ASP A 115 -3.73 15.13 14.08
N THR A 116 -2.50 14.83 14.49
CA THR A 116 -1.40 14.51 13.56
C THR A 116 -1.70 13.26 12.74
N TYR A 117 -2.29 12.23 13.35
CA TYR A 117 -2.69 11.00 12.65
C TYR A 117 -3.77 11.28 11.60
N ALA A 118 -4.83 12.00 11.99
CA ALA A 118 -5.91 12.37 11.09
C ALA A 118 -5.42 13.24 9.92
N HIS A 119 -4.55 14.19 10.20
CA HIS A 119 -3.96 15.03 9.17
C HIS A 119 -3.10 14.20 8.20
N GLY A 120 -2.27 13.30 8.71
CA GLY A 120 -1.45 12.43 7.88
C GLY A 120 -2.25 11.46 6.98
N GLU A 121 -3.43 11.01 7.40
CA GLU A 121 -4.35 10.27 6.54
C GLU A 121 -5.08 11.19 5.54
N ALA A 122 -5.48 12.39 6.01
CA ALA A 122 -6.21 13.36 5.21
C ALA A 122 -5.35 14.09 4.16
N VAL A 123 -4.01 14.02 4.25
CA VAL A 123 -3.11 14.56 3.22
C VAL A 123 -3.28 13.85 1.88
N LEU A 124 -3.71 12.60 1.90
CA LEU A 124 -3.87 11.79 0.68
C LEU A 124 -5.32 11.82 0.20
N GLY A 125 -5.53 12.25 -1.04
CA GLY A 125 -6.72 11.94 -1.79
C GLY A 125 -6.77 10.44 -2.11
N TRP A 126 -7.93 9.84 -1.94
CA TRP A 126 -8.19 8.44 -2.21
C TRP A 126 -9.12 8.28 -3.39
N LEU A 127 -8.73 7.43 -4.35
CA LEU A 127 -9.57 7.06 -5.48
C LEU A 127 -9.59 5.55 -5.63
N ASN A 128 -10.79 5.01 -5.83
CA ASN A 128 -11.02 3.62 -6.21
C ASN A 128 -11.96 3.61 -7.41
N GLY A 129 -11.53 3.08 -8.54
CA GLY A 129 -12.29 2.99 -9.77
C GLY A 129 -12.30 1.58 -10.31
N THR A 130 -13.40 1.19 -10.94
CA THR A 130 -13.52 -0.02 -11.75
C THR A 130 -14.21 0.35 -13.04
N LEU A 131 -13.55 0.08 -14.16
CA LEU A 131 -14.02 0.34 -15.51
C LEU A 131 -14.06 -0.97 -16.28
N GLN A 132 -15.00 -1.08 -17.18
CA GLN A 132 -15.02 -2.11 -18.22
C GLN A 132 -14.82 -1.40 -19.56
N LEU A 133 -13.86 -1.86 -20.35
CA LEU A 133 -13.58 -1.35 -21.69
C LEU A 133 -13.91 -2.45 -22.69
N HIS A 134 -14.59 -2.06 -23.77
CA HIS A 134 -14.92 -2.92 -24.90
C HIS A 134 -14.49 -2.25 -26.20
N GLY A 135 -13.95 -2.99 -27.13
CA GLY A 135 -13.59 -2.39 -28.41
C GLY A 135 -12.73 -3.27 -29.29
N VAL A 136 -11.86 -2.64 -30.07
CA VAL A 136 -10.94 -3.35 -30.96
C VAL A 136 -9.88 -4.04 -30.13
N SER A 137 -9.52 -5.28 -30.52
CA SER A 137 -8.45 -6.02 -29.85
C SER A 137 -7.16 -5.22 -29.77
N ASP A 138 -6.64 -5.05 -28.55
CA ASP A 138 -5.42 -4.33 -28.26
C ASP A 138 -4.51 -5.15 -27.35
N ASP A 139 -3.26 -4.72 -27.21
CA ASP A 139 -2.30 -5.28 -26.25
C ASP A 139 -2.49 -4.58 -24.90
N TRP A 140 -3.16 -5.27 -23.98
CA TRP A 140 -3.48 -4.73 -22.65
C TRP A 140 -2.25 -4.56 -21.76
N ASP A 141 -1.15 -5.23 -22.05
CA ASP A 141 0.10 -5.03 -21.30
C ASP A 141 0.75 -3.68 -21.70
N ASP A 142 0.77 -3.34 -22.99
CA ASP A 142 1.24 -2.03 -23.46
C ASP A 142 0.27 -0.91 -23.04
N PHE A 143 -1.04 -1.16 -23.06
CA PHE A 143 -2.04 -0.23 -22.53
C PHE A 143 -1.77 0.08 -21.07
N LEU A 144 -1.66 -0.94 -20.20
CA LEU A 144 -1.38 -0.77 -18.77
C LEU A 144 -0.07 0.00 -18.53
N LYS A 145 0.97 -0.34 -19.26
CA LYS A 145 2.27 0.33 -19.18
C LYS A 145 2.17 1.82 -19.51
N THR A 146 1.44 2.16 -20.57
CA THR A 146 1.23 3.54 -21.01
C THR A 146 0.39 4.30 -20.00
N LEU A 147 -0.70 3.70 -19.49
CA LEU A 147 -1.55 4.26 -18.46
C LEU A 147 -0.77 4.59 -17.18
N MET A 148 0.03 3.65 -16.70
CA MET A 148 0.83 3.84 -15.49
C MET A 148 1.89 4.92 -15.65
N LYS A 149 2.52 5.02 -16.84
CA LYS A 149 3.43 6.13 -17.14
C LYS A 149 2.69 7.46 -17.19
N GLY A 150 1.50 7.50 -17.80
CA GLY A 150 0.66 8.69 -17.83
C GLY A 150 0.32 9.20 -16.44
N PHE A 151 -0.06 8.30 -15.52
CA PHE A 151 -0.28 8.66 -14.11
C PHE A 151 0.99 9.21 -13.45
N ALA A 152 2.14 8.54 -13.62
CA ALA A 152 3.39 8.97 -13.03
C ALA A 152 3.79 10.39 -13.50
N VAL A 153 3.70 10.66 -14.80
CA VAL A 153 3.98 11.98 -15.38
C VAL A 153 3.00 13.03 -14.85
N LYS A 154 1.69 12.72 -14.86
CA LYS A 154 0.64 13.66 -14.44
C LYS A 154 0.81 14.09 -12.98
N PHE A 155 1.11 13.15 -12.08
CA PHE A 155 1.32 13.45 -10.67
C PHE A 155 2.65 14.19 -10.41
N ASP A 156 3.71 13.86 -11.15
CA ASP A 156 5.01 14.55 -11.03
C ASP A 156 4.91 16.00 -11.51
N GLU A 157 4.25 16.26 -12.66
CA GLU A 157 3.97 17.60 -13.19
C GLU A 157 3.12 18.45 -12.23
N ALA A 158 2.17 17.83 -11.53
CA ALA A 158 1.36 18.49 -10.51
C ALA A 158 2.07 18.67 -9.17
N GLY A 159 3.30 18.16 -9.02
CA GLY A 159 4.04 18.19 -7.75
C GLY A 159 3.43 17.34 -6.64
N CYS A 160 2.58 16.36 -7.00
CA CYS A 160 1.85 15.52 -6.04
C CYS A 160 2.69 14.29 -5.64
N ALA A 161 2.95 14.11 -4.34
CA ALA A 161 3.62 12.92 -3.87
C ALA A 161 2.69 11.69 -3.93
N VAL A 162 3.20 10.59 -4.47
CA VAL A 162 2.44 9.35 -4.63
C VAL A 162 2.64 8.45 -3.41
N GLY A 163 1.58 8.23 -2.64
CA GLY A 163 1.55 7.20 -1.61
C GLY A 163 1.61 5.81 -2.25
N HIS A 164 0.63 5.49 -3.07
CA HIS A 164 0.66 4.37 -4.04
C HIS A 164 -0.41 4.55 -5.12
N VAL A 165 -0.13 4.05 -6.31
CA VAL A 165 -1.12 3.80 -7.34
C VAL A 165 -0.99 2.34 -7.77
N LYS A 166 -2.09 1.62 -7.74
CA LYS A 166 -2.19 0.26 -8.24
C LYS A 166 -3.28 0.18 -9.29
N VAL A 167 -2.95 -0.42 -10.42
CA VAL A 167 -3.91 -0.74 -11.48
C VAL A 167 -3.83 -2.22 -11.76
N ILE A 168 -4.99 -2.88 -11.79
CA ILE A 168 -5.12 -4.27 -12.24
C ILE A 168 -5.86 -4.23 -13.57
N ALA A 169 -5.24 -4.82 -14.59
CA ALA A 169 -5.80 -5.03 -15.92
C ALA A 169 -6.19 -6.51 -16.04
N GLU A 170 -7.48 -6.81 -16.08
CA GLU A 170 -8.02 -8.19 -16.17
C GLU A 170 -8.62 -8.43 -17.55
N ASN A 171 -8.18 -9.49 -18.23
CA ASN A 171 -8.71 -9.97 -19.51
C ASN A 171 -9.05 -11.47 -19.36
N GLY A 172 -10.29 -11.76 -19.03
CA GLY A 172 -10.75 -13.10 -18.73
C GLY A 172 -10.03 -13.69 -17.50
N LYS A 173 -9.21 -14.73 -17.72
CA LYS A 173 -8.43 -15.36 -16.63
C LYS A 173 -7.02 -14.81 -16.49
N ARG A 174 -6.59 -13.93 -17.41
CA ARG A 174 -5.28 -13.31 -17.40
C ARG A 174 -5.37 -11.95 -16.74
N PHE A 175 -4.29 -11.54 -16.06
CA PHE A 175 -4.22 -10.21 -15.47
C PHE A 175 -2.78 -9.71 -15.40
N ALA A 176 -2.66 -8.40 -15.50
CA ALA A 176 -1.43 -7.67 -15.21
C ALA A 176 -1.67 -6.66 -14.09
N VAL A 177 -0.62 -6.36 -13.33
CA VAL A 177 -0.67 -5.40 -12.22
C VAL A 177 0.40 -4.34 -12.41
N GLY A 178 -0.01 -3.08 -12.47
CA GLY A 178 0.87 -1.93 -12.40
C GLY A 178 0.90 -1.36 -10.98
N ASN A 179 2.09 -1.05 -10.46
CA ASN A 179 2.27 -0.37 -9.19
C ASN A 179 3.22 0.81 -9.33
N LEU A 180 2.84 1.93 -8.70
CA LEU A 180 3.66 3.13 -8.57
C LEU A 180 3.66 3.54 -7.10
N THR A 181 4.84 3.69 -6.47
CA THR A 181 5.00 3.99 -5.04
C THR A 181 5.84 5.23 -4.77
N GLY A 182 5.90 6.14 -5.72
CA GLY A 182 6.71 7.35 -5.67
C GLY A 182 6.82 7.96 -7.06
N LYS A 183 8.02 8.31 -7.50
CA LYS A 183 8.29 8.87 -8.82
C LYS A 183 8.25 7.79 -9.91
N GLN A 184 8.37 8.21 -11.16
CA GLN A 184 8.28 7.34 -12.32
C GLN A 184 9.24 6.13 -12.30
N ASP A 185 10.40 6.27 -11.70
CA ASP A 185 11.41 5.20 -11.54
C ASP A 185 10.97 4.08 -10.59
N THR A 186 9.92 4.30 -9.80
CA THR A 186 9.32 3.30 -8.90
C THR A 186 8.20 2.48 -9.54
N LEU A 187 7.93 2.70 -10.84
CA LEU A 187 6.92 1.95 -11.58
C LEU A 187 7.35 0.48 -11.74
N SER A 188 6.48 -0.43 -11.37
CA SER A 188 6.66 -1.86 -11.62
C SER A 188 5.42 -2.48 -12.27
N LEU A 189 5.64 -3.38 -13.22
CA LEU A 189 4.60 -4.15 -13.90
C LEU A 189 4.82 -5.63 -13.66
N ARG A 190 3.75 -6.39 -13.46
CA ARG A 190 3.79 -7.84 -13.21
C ARG A 190 2.60 -8.53 -13.85
N GLY A 191 2.80 -9.78 -14.26
CA GLY A 191 1.79 -10.57 -14.96
C GLY A 191 1.64 -10.15 -16.40
N SER A 192 0.62 -10.66 -17.06
CA SER A 192 0.24 -10.33 -18.43
C SER A 192 -1.26 -10.50 -18.60
N ALA A 193 -1.93 -9.44 -19.06
CA ALA A 193 -3.31 -9.47 -19.51
C ALA A 193 -3.41 -9.90 -20.99
N GLY A 194 -2.31 -9.73 -21.75
CA GLY A 194 -2.21 -10.07 -23.17
C GLY A 194 -3.19 -9.29 -24.04
N ALA A 195 -3.38 -9.72 -25.28
CA ALA A 195 -4.30 -9.09 -26.22
C ALA A 195 -5.76 -9.56 -26.03
N GLY A 196 -6.71 -8.68 -26.34
CA GLY A 196 -8.13 -8.97 -26.29
C GLY A 196 -8.99 -7.76 -26.63
N GLU A 197 -10.31 -7.97 -26.75
CA GLU A 197 -11.30 -6.93 -27.01
C GLU A 197 -11.90 -6.35 -25.74
N ASP A 198 -11.81 -7.08 -24.64
CA ASP A 198 -12.37 -6.72 -23.34
C ASP A 198 -11.27 -6.51 -22.31
N LEU A 199 -11.41 -5.47 -21.52
CA LEU A 199 -10.53 -5.19 -20.38
C LEU A 199 -11.32 -4.69 -19.18
N LYS A 200 -11.14 -5.32 -18.03
CA LYS A 200 -11.56 -4.74 -16.76
C LYS A 200 -10.37 -4.08 -16.08
N LEU A 201 -10.50 -2.79 -15.80
CA LEU A 201 -9.52 -2.02 -15.06
C LEU A 201 -10.00 -1.78 -13.63
N ILE A 202 -9.13 -2.09 -12.67
CA ILE A 202 -9.36 -1.74 -11.26
C ILE A 202 -8.24 -0.78 -10.85
N ILE A 203 -8.61 0.43 -10.49
CA ILE A 203 -7.69 1.52 -10.13
C ILE A 203 -7.82 1.81 -8.65
N ASN A 204 -6.70 1.82 -7.94
CA ASN A 204 -6.60 2.24 -6.56
C ASN A 204 -5.46 3.23 -6.43
N ALA A 205 -5.78 4.49 -6.08
CA ALA A 205 -4.80 5.55 -5.96
C ALA A 205 -4.87 6.23 -4.59
N ARG A 206 -3.69 6.55 -4.05
CA ARG A 206 -3.47 7.35 -2.86
C ARG A 206 -2.38 8.35 -3.18
N VAL A 207 -2.76 9.61 -3.34
CA VAL A 207 -1.86 10.67 -3.82
C VAL A 207 -2.05 11.91 -2.96
N GLU A 208 -0.96 12.60 -2.66
CA GLU A 208 -0.98 13.84 -1.86
C GLU A 208 -1.60 14.98 -2.65
N THR A 209 -2.93 15.06 -2.58
CA THR A 209 -3.76 16.05 -3.25
C THR A 209 -5.20 15.98 -2.74
N THR A 210 -6.07 16.92 -3.16
CA THR A 210 -7.51 16.80 -2.88
C THR A 210 -8.15 15.66 -3.68
N PRO A 211 -9.22 15.04 -3.17
CA PRO A 211 -9.92 13.99 -3.90
C PRO A 211 -10.41 14.43 -5.29
N GLU A 212 -10.89 15.66 -5.40
CA GLU A 212 -11.42 16.23 -6.64
C GLU A 212 -10.31 16.38 -7.69
N LEU A 213 -9.14 16.88 -7.28
CA LEU A 213 -8.00 17.04 -8.20
C LEU A 213 -7.43 15.67 -8.59
N LEU A 214 -7.41 14.69 -7.66
CA LEU A 214 -7.04 13.31 -7.98
C LEU A 214 -7.98 12.71 -9.02
N ASP A 215 -9.30 12.85 -8.82
CA ASP A 215 -10.31 12.38 -9.77
C ASP A 215 -10.09 13.01 -11.15
N GLN A 216 -9.93 14.32 -11.20
CA GLN A 216 -9.67 15.05 -12.45
C GLN A 216 -8.42 14.52 -13.16
N MET A 217 -7.29 14.42 -12.47
CA MET A 217 -6.03 13.98 -13.06
C MET A 217 -6.12 12.54 -13.60
N VAL A 218 -6.76 11.64 -12.84
CA VAL A 218 -6.93 10.24 -13.26
C VAL A 218 -7.83 10.15 -14.49
N ARG A 219 -8.95 10.89 -14.52
CA ARG A 219 -9.85 10.94 -15.69
C ARG A 219 -9.18 11.53 -16.92
N GLU A 220 -8.42 12.61 -16.77
CA GLU A 220 -7.71 13.22 -17.92
C GLU A 220 -6.76 12.22 -18.60
N VAL A 221 -6.02 11.43 -17.83
CA VAL A 221 -5.13 10.40 -18.38
C VAL A 221 -5.95 9.28 -19.03
N LEU A 222 -7.04 8.82 -18.40
CA LEU A 222 -7.91 7.78 -18.96
C LEU A 222 -8.56 8.25 -20.27
N ILE A 223 -9.17 9.43 -20.29
CA ILE A 223 -9.83 9.99 -21.50
C ILE A 223 -8.84 10.05 -22.65
N GLY A 224 -7.61 10.52 -22.42
CA GLY A 224 -6.58 10.58 -23.46
C GLY A 224 -6.21 9.22 -24.07
N MET A 225 -6.50 8.12 -23.38
CA MET A 225 -6.21 6.77 -23.86
C MET A 225 -7.44 6.03 -24.41
N ILE A 226 -8.62 6.32 -23.87
CA ILE A 226 -9.86 5.57 -24.11
C ILE A 226 -10.70 6.21 -25.21
N ASP A 227 -10.75 7.55 -25.22
CA ASP A 227 -11.68 8.32 -26.06
C ASP A 227 -11.54 7.98 -27.56
N GLY A 228 -12.68 7.66 -28.18
CA GLY A 228 -12.78 7.26 -29.58
C GLY A 228 -12.18 5.89 -29.94
N LYS A 229 -11.68 5.12 -28.94
CA LYS A 229 -11.10 3.79 -29.18
C LYS A 229 -11.92 2.66 -28.56
N TYR A 230 -12.49 2.90 -27.37
CA TYR A 230 -13.20 1.89 -26.61
C TYR A 230 -14.55 2.42 -26.14
N GLU A 231 -15.51 1.52 -26.01
CA GLU A 231 -16.72 1.77 -25.22
C GLU A 231 -16.37 1.58 -23.76
N GLU A 232 -16.71 2.56 -22.93
CA GLU A 232 -16.42 2.58 -21.50
C GLU A 232 -17.69 2.39 -20.69
N GLU A 233 -17.66 1.44 -19.76
CA GLU A 233 -18.64 1.29 -18.70
C GLU A 233 -17.98 1.55 -17.33
N VAL A 234 -18.48 2.52 -16.59
CA VAL A 234 -18.05 2.80 -15.21
C VAL A 234 -18.83 1.89 -14.27
N VAL A 235 -18.20 0.81 -13.80
CA VAL A 235 -18.80 -0.17 -12.88
C VAL A 235 -18.84 0.38 -11.45
N ALA A 236 -17.77 1.02 -11.01
CA ALA A 236 -17.67 1.67 -9.71
C ALA A 236 -16.65 2.82 -9.76
N TRP A 237 -16.98 3.94 -9.11
CA TRP A 237 -16.08 5.06 -9.04
C TRP A 237 -16.32 5.85 -7.76
N ARG A 238 -15.29 5.94 -6.92
CA ARG A 238 -15.35 6.68 -5.66
C ARG A 238 -14.03 7.38 -5.41
N PHE A 239 -14.12 8.63 -5.00
CA PHE A 239 -12.99 9.38 -4.48
C PHE A 239 -13.42 10.06 -3.19
N LEU A 240 -12.50 10.15 -2.24
CA LEU A 240 -12.77 10.70 -0.92
C LEU A 240 -11.45 11.08 -0.22
N GLN A 241 -11.59 11.85 0.83
CA GLN A 241 -10.55 12.08 1.82
C GLN A 241 -10.94 11.36 3.11
N PRO A 242 -10.03 10.61 3.75
CA PRO A 242 -10.32 10.01 5.04
C PRO A 242 -10.70 11.06 6.07
N GLY A 243 -11.78 10.80 6.79
CA GLY A 243 -12.16 11.63 7.93
C GLY A 243 -11.29 11.35 9.16
N ARG A 244 -11.32 12.26 10.13
CA ARG A 244 -10.64 12.06 11.41
C ARG A 244 -11.13 10.77 12.07
N PRO A 245 -10.24 9.85 12.48
CA PRO A 245 -10.63 8.66 13.23
C PRO A 245 -11.34 9.06 14.55
N ASN A 246 -12.50 8.50 14.78
CA ASN A 246 -13.23 8.66 16.02
C ASN A 246 -13.46 7.27 16.66
N PRO A 247 -12.46 6.74 17.39
CA PRO A 247 -12.56 5.41 17.96
C PRO A 247 -13.68 5.37 19.02
N THR A 248 -14.58 4.42 18.88
CA THR A 248 -15.68 4.21 19.84
C THR A 248 -15.19 3.68 21.19
N HIS A 249 -14.04 3.02 21.19
CA HIS A 249 -13.41 2.49 22.40
C HIS A 249 -11.90 2.70 22.32
N ARG A 250 -11.34 3.26 23.39
CA ARG A 250 -9.90 3.37 23.60
C ARG A 250 -9.55 2.72 24.93
N PHE A 251 -8.70 1.74 24.88
CA PHE A 251 -8.16 1.13 26.10
C PHE A 251 -6.95 1.92 26.56
N VAL A 252 -6.87 2.21 27.85
CA VAL A 252 -5.73 2.88 28.50
C VAL A 252 -4.79 1.85 29.15
N GLU A 253 -5.19 0.58 29.17
CA GLU A 253 -4.41 -0.53 29.69
C GLU A 253 -4.40 -1.72 28.73
N ILE A 254 -3.31 -2.49 28.77
CA ILE A 254 -3.17 -3.69 27.96
C ILE A 254 -4.14 -4.75 28.46
N VAL A 255 -5.09 -5.16 27.62
CA VAL A 255 -5.97 -6.29 27.93
C VAL A 255 -5.18 -7.59 27.79
N LYS A 256 -4.99 -8.28 28.92
CA LYS A 256 -4.36 -9.61 28.94
C LYS A 256 -5.32 -10.62 28.30
N SER A 257 -4.76 -11.51 27.50
CA SER A 257 -5.46 -12.68 26.93
C SER A 257 -5.60 -13.78 27.97
#